data_dffe069421e8e44c36365900ebc9bdcf
#
_entry.id   dffe069421e8e44c36365900ebc9bdcf
#
_cell.length_a   1.000
_cell.length_b   1.000
_cell.length_c   1.000
_cell.angle_alpha   90.00
_cell.angle_beta   90.00
_cell.angle_gamma   90.00
#
_symmetry.space_group_name_H-M   'P 1'
#
loop_
_entity.id
_entity.type
_entity.pdbx_description
1 polymer ?
#
loop_
_entity_poly.entity_id
_entity_poly.type
_entity_poly.pdbx_seq_one_letter_code
_entity_poly.pdbx_strand_id
1 'polypeptide(L)'
;MCIRDRSCCNVREVANPRGPGNAVLIEIASSGVSELFVGLGAPQIRAEQVARNVLKKAKAYIGMENVPVGLHLADQIMLPMGLAAAQGETSSFVSMPLTQHSLTHKTILELFLDVAIDIEENGPATKVTIRPRA
;
A
#
# COMPACT_ATOMS: atom_id res chain seq x y z
N MET A 1 10.06 -16.33 12.19
CA MET A 1 11.11 -15.58 11.48
C MET A 1 11.79 -14.65 12.47
N CYS A 2 13.02 -14.95 12.84
CA CYS A 2 13.74 -14.18 13.85
C CYS A 2 14.57 -13.12 13.11
N ILE A 3 14.08 -11.88 13.03
CA ILE A 3 14.83 -10.76 12.48
C ILE A 3 15.86 -10.34 13.55
N ARG A 4 16.99 -11.03 13.58
CA ARG A 4 18.19 -10.65 14.37
C ARG A 4 19.28 -10.06 13.49
N ASP A 5 19.00 -9.82 12.22
CA ASP A 5 20.00 -9.30 11.30
C ASP A 5 19.94 -7.78 11.28
N ARG A 6 20.91 -7.17 11.98
CA ARG A 6 21.12 -5.71 11.96
C ARG A 6 21.52 -5.18 10.59
N SER A 7 21.91 -6.05 9.65
CA SER A 7 22.25 -5.66 8.28
C SER A 7 21.05 -5.07 7.51
N CYS A 8 19.81 -5.44 7.92
CA CYS A 8 18.59 -4.89 7.35
C CYS A 8 18.18 -3.53 7.94
N CYS A 9 18.89 -3.03 8.96
CA CYS A 9 18.55 -1.77 9.63
C CYS A 9 19.52 -0.67 9.21
N ASN A 10 19.02 0.33 8.51
CA ASN A 10 19.79 1.50 8.12
C ASN A 10 19.29 2.73 8.87
N VAL A 11 20.18 3.39 9.60
CA VAL A 11 19.89 4.68 10.24
C VAL A 11 20.56 5.78 9.42
N ARG A 12 19.78 6.77 9.01
CA ARG A 12 20.28 7.94 8.28
C ARG A 12 19.92 9.22 8.99
N GLU A 13 20.90 10.07 9.19
CA GLU A 13 20.70 11.43 9.66
C GLU A 13 20.54 12.37 8.47
N VAL A 14 19.53 13.27 8.55
CA VAL A 14 19.29 14.29 7.52
C VAL A 14 20.07 15.53 7.91
N ALA A 15 21.07 15.90 7.11
CA ALA A 15 22.02 16.98 7.45
C ALA A 15 21.37 18.37 7.57
N ASN A 16 20.32 18.67 6.82
CA ASN A 16 19.63 19.98 6.83
C ASN A 16 18.11 19.79 6.89
N PRO A 17 17.54 19.32 8.02
CA PRO A 17 16.10 19.16 8.13
C PRO A 17 15.41 20.54 8.21
N ARG A 18 14.24 20.68 7.62
CA ARG A 18 13.42 21.92 7.76
C ARG A 18 12.77 22.05 9.13
N GLY A 19 12.88 21.04 9.98
CA GLY A 19 12.36 21.00 11.33
C GLY A 19 12.68 19.68 12.02
N PRO A 20 12.45 19.58 13.34
CA PRO A 20 12.65 18.35 14.07
C PRO A 20 11.65 17.29 13.63
N GLY A 21 12.10 16.08 13.44
CA GLY A 21 11.25 14.95 13.06
C GLY A 21 12.03 13.67 12.89
N ASN A 22 11.30 12.57 12.81
CA ASN A 22 11.85 11.29 12.42
C ASN A 22 10.89 10.60 11.44
N ALA A 23 11.42 9.69 10.65
CA ALA A 23 10.64 8.79 9.81
C ALA A 23 11.11 7.35 10.03
N VAL A 24 10.18 6.43 10.09
CA VAL A 24 10.45 4.99 10.10
C VAL A 24 9.87 4.41 8.82
N LEU A 25 10.70 3.69 8.07
CA LEU A 25 10.31 3.02 6.84
C LEU A 25 10.59 1.53 7.00
N ILE A 26 9.61 0.69 6.66
CA ILE A 26 9.77 -0.76 6.58
C ILE A 26 9.42 -1.17 5.16
N GLU A 27 10.40 -1.67 4.43
CA GLU A 27 10.22 -2.24 3.10
C GLU A 27 10.09 -3.76 3.20
N ILE A 28 9.10 -4.32 2.53
CA ILE A 28 8.89 -5.75 2.38
C ILE A 28 8.90 -6.06 0.89
N ALA A 29 10.03 -6.57 0.42
CA ALA A 29 10.20 -6.97 -0.99
C ALA A 29 9.81 -8.43 -1.19
N SER A 30 9.07 -8.71 -2.25
CA SER A 30 8.74 -10.04 -2.75
C SER A 30 9.08 -10.15 -4.25
N SER A 31 8.86 -11.30 -4.86
CA SER A 31 9.25 -11.56 -6.26
C SER A 31 8.56 -10.67 -7.31
N GLY A 32 7.49 -9.99 -6.98
CA GLY A 32 6.74 -9.17 -7.95
C GLY A 32 6.22 -7.86 -7.38
N VAL A 33 6.29 -7.68 -6.07
CA VAL A 33 5.74 -6.51 -5.37
C VAL A 33 6.65 -6.11 -4.23
N SER A 34 6.85 -4.81 -4.04
CA SER A 34 7.48 -4.24 -2.85
C SER A 34 6.47 -3.35 -2.12
N GLU A 35 6.26 -3.64 -0.85
CA GLU A 35 5.41 -2.83 0.04
C GLU A 35 6.26 -1.96 0.95
N LEU A 36 5.89 -0.70 1.08
CA LEU A 36 6.57 0.26 1.93
C LEU A 36 5.62 0.80 3.02
N PHE A 37 5.97 0.52 4.26
CA PHE A 37 5.24 1.04 5.42
C PHE A 37 5.99 2.22 6.01
N VAL A 38 5.32 3.38 6.08
CA VAL A 38 5.91 4.63 6.53
C VAL A 38 5.22 5.11 7.80
N GLY A 39 6.02 5.58 8.76
CA GLY A 39 5.59 6.31 9.92
C GLY A 39 6.38 7.59 10.07
N LEU A 40 5.67 8.71 10.17
CA LEU A 40 6.28 10.01 10.39
C LEU A 40 6.15 10.39 11.86
N GLY A 41 7.23 10.93 12.42
CA GLY A 41 7.21 11.54 13.73
C GLY A 41 6.39 12.83 13.73
N ALA A 42 5.77 13.11 14.87
CA ALA A 42 5.07 14.37 15.11
C ALA A 42 5.43 14.89 16.51
N PRO A 43 5.26 16.18 16.78
CA PRO A 43 5.46 16.73 18.12
C PRO A 43 4.68 15.92 19.16
N GLN A 44 5.31 15.67 20.31
CA GLN A 44 4.77 14.90 21.44
C GLN A 44 4.54 13.39 21.19
N ILE A 45 4.88 12.87 20.00
CA ILE A 45 4.86 11.42 19.74
C ILE A 45 6.28 10.86 19.90
N ARG A 46 6.43 9.89 20.79
CA ARG A 46 7.72 9.22 21.03
C ARG A 46 8.11 8.39 19.80
N ALA A 47 9.39 8.34 19.49
CA ALA A 47 9.93 7.57 18.35
C ALA A 47 9.53 6.09 18.40
N GLU A 48 9.50 5.50 19.61
CA GLU A 48 9.08 4.10 19.81
C GLU A 48 7.59 3.89 19.46
N GLN A 49 6.76 4.91 19.65
CA GLN A 49 5.34 4.82 19.26
C GLN A 49 5.19 4.85 17.74
N VAL A 50 5.97 5.71 17.05
CA VAL A 50 6.03 5.73 15.58
C VAL A 50 6.47 4.36 15.05
N ALA A 51 7.54 3.81 15.59
CA ALA A 51 8.05 2.49 15.20
C ALA A 51 7.03 1.36 15.45
N ARG A 52 6.37 1.36 16.62
CA ARG A 52 5.32 0.37 16.94
C ARG A 52 4.15 0.43 15.95
N ASN A 53 3.73 1.63 15.58
CA ASN A 53 2.61 1.81 14.65
C ASN A 53 2.95 1.27 13.25
N VAL A 54 4.16 1.56 12.74
CA VAL A 54 4.62 1.03 11.46
C VAL A 54 4.75 -0.48 11.50
N LEU A 55 5.37 -1.02 12.57
CA LEU A 55 5.54 -2.45 12.75
C LEU A 55 4.18 -3.19 12.81
N LYS A 56 3.17 -2.60 13.45
CA LYS A 56 1.82 -3.17 13.49
C LYS A 56 1.23 -3.32 12.09
N LYS A 57 1.38 -2.29 11.23
CA LYS A 57 0.91 -2.32 9.83
C LYS A 57 1.65 -3.38 9.01
N ALA A 58 2.98 -3.41 9.11
CA ALA A 58 3.80 -4.39 8.41
C ALA A 58 3.48 -5.83 8.84
N LYS A 59 3.27 -6.09 10.14
CA LYS A 59 2.88 -7.40 10.65
C LYS A 59 1.49 -7.82 10.18
N ALA A 60 0.53 -6.90 10.10
CA ALA A 60 -0.80 -7.19 9.59
C ALA A 60 -0.73 -7.63 8.12
N TYR A 61 0.09 -6.98 7.30
CA TYR A 61 0.33 -7.36 5.91
C TYR A 61 1.00 -8.73 5.78
N ILE A 62 2.09 -8.98 6.52
CA ILE A 62 2.81 -10.27 6.50
C ILE A 62 1.92 -11.44 6.96
N GLY A 63 0.98 -11.18 7.87
CA GLY A 63 0.05 -12.18 8.39
C GLY A 63 -1.03 -12.59 7.40
N MET A 64 -1.15 -11.94 6.25
CA MET A 64 -2.12 -12.29 5.22
C MET A 64 -1.46 -13.20 4.17
N GLU A 65 -1.97 -14.42 4.06
CA GLU A 65 -1.50 -15.38 3.04
C GLU A 65 -2.06 -15.03 1.66
N ASN A 66 -1.21 -15.12 0.63
CA ASN A 66 -1.60 -14.91 -0.78
C ASN A 66 -2.20 -13.54 -1.10
N VAL A 67 -1.84 -12.51 -0.33
CA VAL A 67 -2.27 -11.13 -0.56
C VAL A 67 -1.04 -10.27 -0.86
N PRO A 68 -0.68 -10.11 -2.15
CA PRO A 68 0.54 -9.41 -2.55
C PRO A 68 0.45 -7.89 -2.40
N VAL A 69 -0.75 -7.31 -2.42
CA VAL A 69 -0.94 -5.86 -2.44
C VAL A 69 -1.51 -5.37 -1.12
N GLY A 70 -0.81 -4.46 -0.48
CA GLY A 70 -1.24 -3.81 0.76
C GLY A 70 -2.24 -2.67 0.53
N LEU A 71 -2.75 -2.10 1.62
CA LEU A 71 -3.81 -1.08 1.60
C LEU A 71 -3.46 0.17 0.78
N HIS A 72 -2.23 0.66 0.91
CA HIS A 72 -1.80 1.90 0.26
C HIS A 72 -1.40 1.67 -1.20
N LEU A 73 -0.75 0.54 -1.48
CA LEU A 73 -0.37 0.19 -2.84
C LEU A 73 -1.61 -0.08 -3.70
N ALA A 74 -2.66 -0.71 -3.15
CA ALA A 74 -3.92 -0.93 -3.86
C ALA A 74 -4.48 0.38 -4.45
N ASP A 75 -4.51 1.44 -3.65
CA ASP A 75 -4.96 2.76 -4.10
C ASP A 75 -4.05 3.36 -5.18
N GLN A 76 -2.74 3.20 -5.03
CA GLN A 76 -1.77 3.77 -5.97
C GLN A 76 -1.77 3.09 -7.35
N ILE A 77 -1.98 1.77 -7.41
CA ILE A 77 -1.97 1.04 -8.69
C ILE A 77 -3.30 1.13 -9.46
N MET A 78 -4.40 1.49 -8.81
CA MET A 78 -5.71 1.63 -9.47
C MET A 78 -5.68 2.67 -10.59
N LEU A 79 -5.00 3.80 -10.42
CA LEU A 79 -4.93 4.84 -11.44
C LEU A 79 -4.20 4.37 -12.71
N PRO A 80 -2.94 3.90 -12.66
CA PRO A 80 -2.24 3.42 -13.86
C PRO A 80 -2.97 2.24 -14.52
N MET A 81 -3.58 1.33 -13.75
CA MET A 81 -4.39 0.25 -14.30
C MET A 81 -5.68 0.77 -14.96
N GLY A 82 -6.32 1.79 -14.39
CA GLY A 82 -7.46 2.46 -15.00
C GLY A 82 -7.11 3.14 -16.32
N LEU A 83 -5.95 3.79 -16.39
CA LEU A 83 -5.46 4.39 -17.64
C LEU A 83 -5.16 3.33 -18.72
N ALA A 84 -4.60 2.18 -18.33
CA ALA A 84 -4.40 1.05 -19.24
C ALA A 84 -5.73 0.46 -19.72
N ALA A 85 -6.71 0.35 -18.83
CA ALA A 85 -8.05 -0.13 -19.18
C ALA A 85 -8.78 0.82 -20.15
N ALA A 86 -8.61 2.14 -20.00
CA ALA A 86 -9.12 3.11 -20.95
C ALA A 86 -8.49 2.98 -22.37
N GLN A 87 -7.36 2.27 -22.47
CA GLN A 87 -6.69 1.94 -23.74
C GLN A 87 -7.00 0.51 -24.24
N GLY A 88 -7.91 -0.19 -23.58
CA GLY A 88 -8.36 -1.52 -24.01
C GLY A 88 -7.79 -2.69 -23.21
N GLU A 89 -6.90 -2.45 -22.24
CA GLU A 89 -6.27 -3.50 -21.45
C GLU A 89 -7.17 -3.94 -20.27
N THR A 90 -7.07 -5.20 -19.89
CA THR A 90 -7.72 -5.70 -18.66
C THR A 90 -6.66 -6.18 -17.70
N SER A 91 -6.76 -5.76 -16.45
CA SER A 91 -5.80 -6.13 -15.41
C SER A 91 -6.49 -6.40 -14.08
N SER A 92 -5.83 -7.18 -13.21
CA SER A 92 -6.36 -7.50 -11.89
C SER A 92 -5.25 -7.65 -10.87
N PHE A 93 -5.59 -7.42 -9.60
CA PHE A 93 -4.72 -7.69 -8.46
C PHE A 93 -5.51 -8.19 -7.26
N VAL A 94 -4.80 -8.82 -6.32
CA VAL A 94 -5.36 -9.23 -5.03
C VAL A 94 -4.73 -8.39 -3.94
N SER A 95 -5.58 -7.77 -3.12
CA SER A 95 -5.16 -6.88 -2.03
C SER A 95 -5.75 -7.26 -0.68
N MET A 96 -5.26 -6.61 0.35
CA MET A 96 -5.98 -6.46 1.62
C MET A 96 -7.34 -5.80 1.37
N PRO A 97 -8.33 -5.91 2.29
CA PRO A 97 -9.62 -5.24 2.16
C PRO A 97 -9.45 -3.75 1.82
N LEU A 98 -10.19 -3.29 0.82
CA LEU A 98 -10.06 -1.92 0.36
C LEU A 98 -10.48 -0.92 1.43
N THR A 99 -9.77 0.19 1.48
CA THR A 99 -10.11 1.32 2.35
C THR A 99 -11.26 2.14 1.75
N GLN A 100 -11.93 2.96 2.58
CA GLN A 100 -12.91 3.92 2.09
C GLN A 100 -12.31 4.88 1.05
N HIS A 101 -11.02 5.20 1.18
CA HIS A 101 -10.28 6.00 0.21
C HIS A 101 -10.21 5.31 -1.15
N SER A 102 -9.83 4.04 -1.17
CA SER A 102 -9.79 3.23 -2.42
C SER A 102 -11.16 3.06 -3.07
N LEU A 103 -12.23 2.91 -2.26
CA LEU A 103 -13.60 2.84 -2.78
C LEU A 103 -14.05 4.16 -3.42
N THR A 104 -13.69 5.29 -2.81
CA THR A 104 -13.94 6.62 -3.39
C THR A 104 -13.13 6.79 -4.68
N HIS A 105 -11.85 6.39 -4.67
CA HIS A 105 -10.98 6.44 -5.85
C HIS A 105 -11.55 5.61 -7.01
N LYS A 106 -12.05 4.40 -6.74
CA LYS A 106 -12.80 3.60 -7.74
C LYS A 106 -13.91 4.41 -8.40
N THR A 107 -14.77 5.02 -7.58
CA THR A 107 -15.90 5.82 -8.09
C THR A 107 -15.43 6.98 -8.96
N ILE A 108 -14.35 7.66 -8.56
CA ILE A 108 -13.75 8.76 -9.34
C ILE A 108 -13.19 8.24 -10.67
N LEU A 109 -12.47 7.12 -10.67
CA LEU A 109 -11.91 6.55 -11.88
C LEU A 109 -13.03 6.17 -12.89
N GLU A 110 -14.10 5.52 -12.42
CA GLU A 110 -15.24 5.15 -13.26
C GLU A 110 -16.05 6.37 -13.77
N LEU A 111 -15.94 7.51 -13.10
CA LEU A 111 -16.57 8.76 -13.52
C LEU A 111 -15.77 9.48 -14.63
N PHE A 112 -14.44 9.46 -14.55
CA PHE A 112 -13.57 10.20 -15.46
C PHE A 112 -12.98 9.36 -16.59
N LEU A 113 -12.93 8.04 -16.42
CA LEU A 113 -12.44 7.09 -17.41
C LEU A 113 -13.56 6.15 -17.85
N ASP A 114 -13.52 5.74 -19.12
CA ASP A 114 -14.49 4.76 -19.64
C ASP A 114 -14.09 3.33 -19.27
N VAL A 115 -14.12 3.05 -17.98
CA VAL A 115 -13.68 1.80 -17.37
C VAL A 115 -14.72 1.25 -16.39
N ALA A 116 -14.65 -0.05 -16.16
CA ALA A 116 -15.38 -0.73 -15.09
C ALA A 116 -14.39 -1.36 -14.11
N ILE A 117 -14.66 -1.19 -12.83
CA ILE A 117 -13.84 -1.72 -11.73
C ILE A 117 -14.68 -2.65 -10.88
N ASP A 118 -14.45 -3.93 -11.03
CA ASP A 118 -15.15 -5.00 -10.30
C ASP A 118 -14.36 -5.34 -9.03
N ILE A 119 -15.06 -5.50 -7.92
CA ILE A 119 -14.49 -5.81 -6.61
C ILE A 119 -15.13 -7.11 -6.10
N GLU A 120 -14.32 -8.12 -5.85
CA GLU A 120 -14.74 -9.42 -5.32
C GLU A 120 -14.09 -9.63 -3.94
N GLU A 121 -14.91 -9.70 -2.90
CA GLU A 121 -14.44 -9.99 -1.54
C GLU A 121 -14.32 -11.50 -1.34
N ASN A 122 -13.12 -11.99 -1.08
CA ASN A 122 -12.81 -13.40 -0.84
C ASN A 122 -12.23 -13.58 0.57
N GLY A 123 -13.09 -13.60 1.56
CA GLY A 123 -12.68 -13.67 2.96
C GLY A 123 -11.86 -12.44 3.38
N PRO A 124 -10.59 -12.62 3.83
CA PRO A 124 -9.74 -11.51 4.22
C PRO A 124 -9.07 -10.79 3.05
N ALA A 125 -9.20 -11.30 1.82
CA ALA A 125 -8.61 -10.75 0.60
C ALA A 125 -9.68 -10.14 -0.28
N THR A 126 -9.28 -9.16 -1.10
CA THR A 126 -10.12 -8.51 -2.09
C THR A 126 -9.44 -8.59 -3.46
N LYS A 127 -10.13 -9.16 -4.45
CA LYS A 127 -9.69 -9.11 -5.84
C LYS A 127 -10.32 -7.90 -6.52
N VAL A 128 -9.49 -7.11 -7.16
CA VAL A 128 -9.89 -5.96 -7.98
C VAL A 128 -9.58 -6.26 -9.43
N THR A 129 -10.56 -6.12 -10.31
CA THR A 129 -10.40 -6.26 -11.76
C THR A 129 -10.79 -4.95 -12.43
N ILE A 130 -9.91 -4.41 -13.26
CA ILE A 130 -10.12 -3.15 -13.98
C ILE A 130 -10.10 -3.46 -15.48
N ARG A 131 -11.15 -3.07 -16.18
CA ARG A 131 -11.34 -3.39 -17.58
C ARG A 131 -12.01 -2.23 -18.33
N PRO A 132 -11.93 -2.19 -19.69
CA PRO A 132 -12.73 -1.27 -20.48
C PRO A 132 -14.22 -1.40 -20.14
N ARG A 133 -14.94 -0.31 -20.18
CA ARG A 133 -16.40 -0.34 -20.14
C ARG A 133 -16.91 -0.75 -21.52
N ALA A 134 -17.75 -1.78 -21.57
CA ALA A 134 -18.36 -2.27 -22.81
C ALA A 134 -19.44 -1.31 -23.32
#